data_ad5ee8aca0d99dc835c1f25465190218
#
_entry.id   ad5ee8aca0d99dc835c1f25465190218
#
_cell.length_a   1.000
_cell.length_b   1.000
_cell.length_c   1.000
_cell.angle_alpha   90.00
_cell.angle_beta   90.00
_cell.angle_gamma   90.00
#
_symmetry.space_group_name_H-M   'P 1'
#
loop_
_entity.id
_entity.type
_entity.pdbx_description
1 polymer ?
#
loop_
_entity_poly.entity_id
_entity_poly.type
_entity_poly.pdbx_seq_one_letter_code
_entity_poly.pdbx_strand_id
1 'polypeptide(L)'
;MLYKSGSYEINDRAQETLSKIAKIIMDYKDYDVLIEGNTDNVPINTEAATMKNIRNNWDLSALRASSVVHYLINHFGVEPKRLTAGGRGEFNPVASNDTEVGKQRNRRTQIIITPKLDQFMDLIDKAPEE
;
A
#
# COMPACT_ATOMS: atom_id res chain seq x y z
N MET A 1 4.65 -6.38 -11.46
CA MET A 1 3.83 -5.16 -11.40
C MET A 1 2.42 -5.50 -10.91
N LEU A 2 1.96 -4.84 -9.87
CA LEU A 2 0.66 -5.14 -9.26
C LEU A 2 -0.52 -4.49 -10.01
N TYR A 3 -0.27 -3.34 -10.65
CA TYR A 3 -1.34 -2.52 -11.20
C TYR A 3 -1.00 -2.00 -12.58
N LYS A 4 -2.03 -1.86 -13.40
CA LYS A 4 -1.96 -1.06 -14.62
C LYS A 4 -2.07 0.42 -14.24
N SER A 5 -1.59 1.31 -15.13
CA SER A 5 -1.75 2.75 -14.91
C SER A 5 -3.22 3.11 -14.71
N GLY A 6 -3.51 3.87 -13.64
CA GLY A 6 -4.86 4.28 -13.30
C GLY A 6 -5.74 3.20 -12.65
N SER A 7 -5.23 2.00 -12.42
CA SER A 7 -6.00 0.91 -11.80
C SER A 7 -5.55 0.63 -10.37
N TYR A 8 -6.49 0.23 -9.52
CA TYR A 8 -6.21 -0.27 -8.18
C TYR A 8 -6.63 -1.74 -8.00
N GLU A 9 -7.06 -2.40 -9.06
CA GLU A 9 -7.45 -3.81 -9.01
C GLU A 9 -6.22 -4.71 -8.97
N ILE A 10 -6.28 -5.75 -8.13
CA ILE A 10 -5.18 -6.70 -7.94
C ILE A 10 -5.23 -7.76 -9.02
N ASN A 11 -4.15 -7.90 -9.79
CA ASN A 11 -4.07 -8.92 -10.83
C ASN A 11 -3.65 -10.30 -10.27
N ASP A 12 -3.73 -11.34 -11.11
CA ASP A 12 -3.47 -12.73 -10.68
C ASP A 12 -2.03 -12.94 -10.18
N ARG A 13 -1.06 -12.27 -10.78
CA ARG A 13 0.34 -12.32 -10.35
C ARG A 13 0.52 -11.74 -8.96
N ALA A 14 -0.16 -10.64 -8.69
CA ALA A 14 -0.14 -10.00 -7.39
C ALA A 14 -0.73 -10.90 -6.32
N GLN A 15 -1.79 -11.65 -6.66
CA GLN A 15 -2.41 -12.59 -5.73
C GLN A 15 -1.43 -13.64 -5.23
N GLU A 16 -0.61 -14.17 -6.12
CA GLU A 16 0.42 -15.16 -5.78
C GLU A 16 1.48 -14.57 -4.83
N THR A 17 1.94 -13.37 -5.12
CA THR A 17 2.89 -12.64 -4.26
C THR A 17 2.27 -12.35 -2.90
N LEU A 18 1.02 -11.89 -2.87
CA LEU A 18 0.32 -11.59 -1.62
C LEU A 18 0.09 -12.83 -0.75
N SER A 19 -0.08 -14.00 -1.37
CA SER A 19 -0.16 -15.26 -0.63
C SER A 19 1.10 -15.51 0.19
N LYS A 20 2.26 -15.27 -0.38
CA LYS A 20 3.55 -15.42 0.32
C LYS A 20 3.72 -14.38 1.42
N ILE A 21 3.34 -13.15 1.14
CA ILE A 21 3.40 -12.05 2.11
C ILE A 21 2.46 -12.32 3.29
N ALA A 22 1.26 -12.83 3.02
CA ALA A 22 0.30 -13.16 4.07
C ALA A 22 0.86 -14.17 5.08
N LYS A 23 1.61 -15.15 4.62
CA LYS A 23 2.28 -16.11 5.52
C LYS A 23 3.27 -15.43 6.45
N ILE A 24 4.06 -14.49 5.91
CA ILE A 24 5.02 -13.72 6.70
C ILE A 24 4.29 -12.89 7.75
N ILE A 25 3.24 -12.20 7.37
CA ILE A 25 2.43 -11.36 8.26
C ILE A 25 1.83 -12.21 9.39
N MET A 26 1.33 -13.39 9.07
CA MET A 26 0.71 -14.26 10.07
C MET A 26 1.74 -14.88 11.01
N ASP A 27 2.97 -15.07 10.57
CA ASP A 27 4.06 -15.57 11.42
C ASP A 27 4.59 -14.49 12.37
N TYR A 28 4.53 -13.21 11.99
CA TYR A 28 4.98 -12.08 12.80
C TYR A 28 3.82 -11.40 13.51
N LYS A 29 3.16 -12.13 14.41
CA LYS A 29 1.91 -11.68 15.06
C LYS A 29 2.06 -10.44 15.95
N ASP A 30 3.27 -10.16 16.43
CA ASP A 30 3.53 -9.04 17.34
C ASP A 30 3.86 -7.74 16.61
N TYR A 31 3.70 -7.71 15.29
CA TYR A 31 3.99 -6.55 14.46
C TYR A 31 2.74 -6.07 13.76
N ASP A 32 2.65 -4.75 13.60
CA ASP A 32 1.66 -4.14 12.74
C ASP A 32 2.20 -4.03 11.32
N VAL A 33 1.31 -3.89 10.36
CA VAL A 33 1.65 -3.87 8.95
C VAL A 33 1.08 -2.62 8.31
N LEU A 34 1.95 -1.81 7.72
CA LEU A 34 1.58 -0.64 6.95
C LEU A 34 1.66 -1.00 5.47
N ILE A 35 0.55 -0.83 4.77
CA ILE A 35 0.47 -1.03 3.33
C ILE A 35 0.49 0.35 2.67
N GLU A 36 1.53 0.66 1.91
CA GLU A 36 1.66 1.93 1.21
C GLU A 36 1.50 1.77 -0.30
N GLY A 37 0.53 2.45 -0.87
CA GLY A 37 0.34 2.53 -2.31
C GLY A 37 1.15 3.66 -2.92
N ASN A 38 1.66 3.45 -4.13
CA ASN A 38 2.44 4.42 -4.88
C ASN A 38 2.02 4.41 -6.34
N THR A 39 2.14 5.56 -6.99
CA THR A 39 1.80 5.74 -8.41
C THR A 39 3.00 6.26 -9.19
N ASP A 40 2.89 6.23 -10.52
CA ASP A 40 3.74 7.03 -11.40
C ASP A 40 3.24 8.49 -11.40
N ASN A 41 3.82 9.32 -12.25
CA ASN A 41 3.45 10.74 -12.33
C ASN A 41 2.41 11.05 -13.40
N VAL A 42 1.78 10.05 -13.99
CA VAL A 42 0.71 10.27 -14.96
C VAL A 42 -0.53 10.79 -14.22
N PRO A 43 -1.06 11.96 -14.60
CA PRO A 43 -2.24 12.52 -13.95
C PRO A 43 -3.47 11.62 -14.12
N ILE A 44 -4.30 11.59 -13.10
CA ILE A 44 -5.61 10.92 -13.19
C ILE A 44 -6.57 11.89 -13.88
N ASN A 45 -6.95 11.56 -15.09
CA ASN A 45 -7.84 12.42 -15.87
C ASN A 45 -8.68 11.59 -16.84
N THR A 46 -9.20 10.46 -16.38
CA THR A 46 -10.08 9.63 -17.18
C THR A 46 -11.50 9.70 -16.66
N GLU A 47 -12.46 9.62 -17.56
CA GLU A 47 -13.88 9.57 -17.20
C GLU A 47 -14.19 8.41 -16.25
N ALA A 48 -13.59 7.25 -16.50
CA ALA A 48 -13.77 6.08 -15.64
C ALA A 48 -13.26 6.34 -14.21
N ALA A 49 -12.13 7.00 -14.06
CA ALA A 49 -11.59 7.36 -12.75
C ALA A 49 -12.50 8.37 -12.04
N THR A 50 -13.01 9.36 -12.76
CA THR A 50 -13.95 10.34 -12.23
C THR A 50 -15.24 9.69 -11.74
N MET A 51 -15.75 8.72 -12.47
CA MET A 51 -16.93 7.95 -12.07
C MET A 51 -16.72 7.15 -10.80
N LYS A 52 -15.48 6.74 -10.51
CA LYS A 52 -15.10 6.03 -9.28
C LYS A 52 -14.68 6.98 -8.17
N ASN A 53 -14.83 8.29 -8.34
CA ASN A 53 -14.41 9.32 -7.40
C ASN A 53 -12.89 9.37 -7.16
N ILE A 54 -12.11 8.97 -8.16
CA ILE A 54 -10.64 9.07 -8.11
C ILE A 54 -10.25 10.40 -8.74
N ARG A 55 -9.80 11.34 -7.91
CA ARG A 55 -9.50 12.71 -8.33
C ARG A 55 -8.06 12.92 -8.76
N ASN A 56 -7.14 12.20 -8.10
CA ASN A 56 -5.70 12.41 -8.27
C ASN A 56 -4.92 11.15 -7.82
N ASN A 57 -3.61 11.22 -7.92
CA ASN A 57 -2.74 10.11 -7.52
C ASN A 57 -2.74 9.84 -6.02
N TRP A 58 -3.09 10.81 -5.19
CA TRP A 58 -3.32 10.57 -3.76
C TRP A 58 -4.46 9.59 -3.54
N ASP A 59 -5.59 9.83 -4.20
CA ASP A 59 -6.75 8.94 -4.12
C ASP A 59 -6.42 7.55 -4.66
N LEU A 60 -5.76 7.49 -5.83
CA LEU A 60 -5.41 6.22 -6.46
C LEU A 60 -4.46 5.40 -5.60
N SER A 61 -3.43 6.02 -5.03
CA SER A 61 -2.47 5.32 -4.19
C SER A 61 -3.11 4.78 -2.91
N ALA A 62 -4.00 5.55 -2.30
CA ALA A 62 -4.75 5.12 -1.13
C ALA A 62 -5.68 3.95 -1.45
N LEU A 63 -6.34 3.98 -2.60
CA LEU A 63 -7.21 2.88 -3.06
C LEU A 63 -6.42 1.61 -3.36
N ARG A 64 -5.22 1.73 -3.93
CA ARG A 64 -4.34 0.58 -4.14
C ARG A 64 -3.95 -0.08 -2.81
N ALA A 65 -3.59 0.71 -1.83
CA ALA A 65 -3.28 0.20 -0.49
C ALA A 65 -4.50 -0.45 0.14
N SER A 66 -5.66 0.18 0.06
CA SER A 66 -6.92 -0.33 0.58
C SER A 66 -7.30 -1.66 -0.09
N SER A 67 -7.09 -1.80 -1.39
CA SER A 67 -7.36 -3.06 -2.12
C SER A 67 -6.52 -4.20 -1.58
N VAL A 68 -5.25 -3.95 -1.29
CA VAL A 68 -4.37 -4.97 -0.71
C VAL A 68 -4.82 -5.35 0.70
N VAL A 69 -5.21 -4.36 1.52
CA VAL A 69 -5.73 -4.61 2.87
C VAL A 69 -6.96 -5.50 2.80
N HIS A 70 -7.94 -5.17 1.96
CA HIS A 70 -9.15 -5.97 1.80
C HIS A 70 -8.84 -7.38 1.31
N TYR A 71 -7.91 -7.52 0.39
CA TYR A 71 -7.50 -8.83 -0.12
C TYR A 71 -6.90 -9.69 0.99
N LEU A 72 -6.00 -9.14 1.80
CA LEU A 72 -5.36 -9.85 2.91
C LEU A 72 -6.39 -10.30 3.96
N ILE A 73 -7.36 -9.47 4.27
CA ILE A 73 -8.44 -9.79 5.21
C ILE A 73 -9.33 -10.89 4.66
N ASN A 74 -9.82 -10.70 3.43
CA ASN A 74 -10.87 -11.55 2.85
C ASN A 74 -10.36 -12.91 2.40
N HIS A 75 -9.12 -13.01 1.94
CA HIS A 75 -8.56 -14.26 1.40
C HIS A 75 -7.67 -15.02 2.39
N PHE A 76 -7.05 -14.31 3.33
CA PHE A 76 -6.08 -14.94 4.24
C PHE A 76 -6.43 -14.76 5.71
N GLY A 77 -7.49 -14.06 6.03
CA GLY A 77 -7.93 -13.89 7.41
C GLY A 77 -6.99 -13.09 8.29
N VAL A 78 -6.20 -12.17 7.71
CA VAL A 78 -5.35 -11.27 8.50
C VAL A 78 -6.23 -10.39 9.36
N GLU A 79 -5.85 -10.20 10.62
CA GLU A 79 -6.63 -9.38 11.55
C GLU A 79 -6.64 -7.92 11.13
N PRO A 80 -7.83 -7.31 10.91
CA PRO A 80 -7.92 -5.91 10.45
C PRO A 80 -7.20 -4.91 11.34
N LYS A 81 -7.21 -5.12 12.64
CA LYS A 81 -6.58 -4.20 13.61
C LYS A 81 -5.08 -4.06 13.43
N ARG A 82 -4.44 -5.00 12.72
CA ARG A 82 -3.00 -5.00 12.47
C ARG A 82 -2.62 -4.22 11.21
N LEU A 83 -3.60 -3.88 10.38
CA LEU A 83 -3.37 -3.32 9.05
C LEU A 83 -3.67 -1.84 9.00
N THR A 84 -2.79 -1.09 8.35
CA THR A 84 -3.00 0.32 8.01
C THR A 84 -2.76 0.50 6.52
N ALA A 85 -3.67 1.19 5.84
CA ALA A 85 -3.53 1.54 4.43
C ALA A 85 -3.13 3.01 4.31
N GLY A 86 -2.12 3.30 3.50
CA GLY A 86 -1.69 4.66 3.25
C GLY A 86 -1.34 4.89 1.79
N GLY A 87 -1.60 6.10 1.30
CA GLY A 87 -1.26 6.52 -0.06
C GLY A 87 -0.12 7.53 -0.05
N ARG A 88 0.88 7.30 -0.89
CA ARG A 88 2.03 8.20 -1.06
C ARG A 88 1.92 9.05 -2.33
N GLY A 89 0.90 8.82 -3.16
CA GLY A 89 0.78 9.52 -4.43
C GLY A 89 1.93 9.17 -5.36
N GLU A 90 2.37 10.16 -6.14
CA GLU A 90 3.51 10.06 -7.05
C GLU A 90 4.84 10.51 -6.42
N PHE A 91 4.82 10.92 -5.16
CA PHE A 91 5.88 11.70 -4.54
C PHE A 91 6.97 10.87 -3.85
N ASN A 92 6.95 9.55 -4.06
CA ASN A 92 7.95 8.64 -3.51
C ASN A 92 8.51 7.72 -4.61
N PRO A 93 9.07 8.29 -5.70
CA PRO A 93 9.53 7.48 -6.82
C PRO A 93 10.79 6.67 -6.46
N VAL A 94 10.89 5.47 -7.04
CA VAL A 94 12.08 4.61 -6.94
C VAL A 94 12.82 4.52 -8.28
N ALA A 95 12.23 5.08 -9.33
CA ALA A 95 12.79 5.07 -10.68
C ALA A 95 12.37 6.33 -11.42
N SER A 96 12.95 6.56 -12.60
CA SER A 96 12.59 7.69 -13.44
C SER A 96 11.19 7.54 -14.01
N ASN A 97 10.39 8.60 -13.96
CA ASN A 97 9.11 8.69 -14.65
C ASN A 97 9.25 9.09 -16.13
N ASP A 98 10.47 9.27 -16.62
CA ASP A 98 10.72 9.62 -18.02
C ASP A 98 10.66 8.40 -18.94
N THR A 99 10.68 7.19 -18.39
CA THR A 99 10.59 5.94 -19.15
C THR A 99 9.40 5.12 -18.68
N GLU A 100 8.86 4.30 -19.58
CA GLU A 100 7.77 3.39 -19.23
C GLU A 100 8.19 2.35 -18.18
N VAL A 101 9.41 1.84 -18.29
CA VAL A 101 9.96 0.90 -17.31
C VAL A 101 10.04 1.55 -15.93
N GLY A 102 10.50 2.78 -15.85
CA GLY A 102 10.57 3.53 -14.60
C GLY A 102 9.20 3.77 -13.99
N LYS A 103 8.23 4.17 -14.82
CA LYS A 103 6.84 4.34 -14.37
C LYS A 103 6.26 3.05 -13.80
N GLN A 104 6.50 1.91 -14.45
CA GLN A 104 6.04 0.61 -13.96
C GLN A 104 6.62 0.30 -12.58
N ARG A 105 7.87 0.62 -12.34
CA ARG A 105 8.52 0.42 -11.04
C ARG A 105 7.95 1.34 -9.97
N ASN A 106 7.49 2.52 -10.35
CA ASN A 106 6.87 3.46 -9.41
C ASN A 106 5.44 3.06 -9.04
N ARG A 107 4.72 2.35 -9.91
CA ARG A 107 3.40 1.78 -9.62
C ARG A 107 3.55 0.54 -8.76
N ARG A 108 3.74 0.74 -7.46
CA ARG A 108 4.04 -0.34 -6.52
C ARG A 108 3.29 -0.20 -5.21
N THR A 109 3.16 -1.31 -4.51
CA THR A 109 2.74 -1.34 -3.12
C THR A 109 3.91 -1.78 -2.26
N GLN A 110 4.20 -1.03 -1.20
CA GLN A 110 5.19 -1.40 -0.21
C GLN A 110 4.49 -1.92 1.04
N ILE A 111 5.02 -3.00 1.58
CA ILE A 111 4.47 -3.62 2.78
C ILE A 111 5.54 -3.52 3.86
N ILE A 112 5.25 -2.74 4.88
CA ILE A 112 6.19 -2.39 5.94
C ILE A 112 5.71 -3.03 7.24
N ILE A 113 6.53 -3.89 7.82
CA ILE A 113 6.25 -4.52 9.11
C ILE A 113 6.90 -3.66 10.19
N THR A 114 6.09 -3.21 11.14
CA THR A 114 6.54 -2.29 12.19
C THR A 114 6.21 -2.86 13.58
N PRO A 115 6.94 -2.45 14.63
CA PRO A 115 6.50 -2.73 15.99
C PRO A 115 5.08 -2.20 16.19
N LYS A 116 4.30 -2.86 17.05
CA LYS A 116 2.93 -2.41 17.32
C LYS A 116 2.94 -0.96 17.81
N LEU A 117 1.98 -0.19 17.31
CA LEU A 117 1.86 1.23 17.60
C LEU A 117 1.76 1.49 19.11
N ASP A 118 1.05 0.64 19.84
CA ASP A 118 0.91 0.74 21.29
C ASP A 118 2.26 0.69 22.00
N GLN A 119 3.13 -0.24 21.56
CA GLN A 119 4.49 -0.37 22.13
C GLN A 119 5.33 0.86 21.80
N PHE A 120 5.17 1.40 20.61
CA PHE A 120 5.86 2.61 20.19
C PHE A 120 5.41 3.82 21.01
N MET A 121 4.11 3.97 21.22
CA MET A 121 3.56 5.05 22.05
C MET A 121 4.03 4.94 23.50
N ASP A 122 4.12 3.72 24.04
CA ASP A 122 4.65 3.50 25.38
C ASP A 122 6.11 3.96 25.50
N LEU A 123 6.91 3.72 24.45
CA LEU A 123 8.31 4.19 24.44
C LEU A 123 8.40 5.71 24.44
N ILE A 124 7.51 6.39 23.72
CA ILE A 124 7.44 7.84 23.70
C ILE A 124 7.05 8.37 25.09
N ASP A 125 6.06 7.77 25.72
CA ASP A 125 5.58 8.17 27.05
C ASP A 125 6.63 7.98 28.13
N LYS A 126 7.54 7.02 27.96
CA LYS A 126 8.64 6.74 28.88
C LYS A 126 9.91 7.53 28.58
N ALA A 127 9.94 8.26 27.46
CA ALA A 127 11.11 9.06 27.10
C ALA A 127 11.30 10.20 28.13
N PRO A 128 12.55 10.49 28.53
CA PRO A 128 12.79 11.60 29.44
C PRO A 128 12.33 12.92 28.83
N GLU A 129 11.66 13.74 29.62
CA GLU A 129 11.37 15.12 29.25
C GLU A 129 12.64 15.95 29.40
N GLU A 130 12.95 16.72 28.37
CA GLU A 130 14.07 17.66 28.40
C GLU A 130 13.58 19.11 28.37
#